data_6f5294e172466bd0b09a47a75dca8368
#
_entry.id   6f5294e172466bd0b09a47a75dca8368
#
_cell.length_a   1.000
_cell.length_b   1.000
_cell.length_c   1.000
_cell.angle_alpha   90.00
_cell.angle_beta   90.00
_cell.angle_gamma   90.00
#
_symmetry.space_group_name_H-M   'P 1'
#
loop_
_entity.id
_entity.type
_entity.pdbx_description
1 polymer ?
#
loop_
_entity_poly.entity_id
_entity_poly.type
_entity_poly.pdbx_seq_one_letter_code
_entity_poly.pdbx_strand_id
1 'polypeptide(L)'
;MSCPCGAAADFGEHCEPLLDGMPAATAESLMRSRYTAYVRLQQGDARAADHLWRSWHPRTRPATVEPSPGMRWTGLDVRSAEAGGEGDDVGVVEFVARWESGQGRHRQSGAIHERSEFARRGGRWVYVRGDDLA
;
A
#
# COMPACT_ATOMS: atom_id res chain seq x y z
N MET A 1 4.63 -4.14 18.28
CA MET A 1 3.42 -3.72 17.55
C MET A 1 3.37 -4.44 16.21
N SER A 2 2.27 -5.11 15.94
CA SER A 2 2.09 -5.83 14.68
C SER A 2 2.04 -4.86 13.50
N CYS A 3 2.56 -5.29 12.35
CA CYS A 3 2.50 -4.45 11.15
C CYS A 3 1.08 -4.38 10.61
N PRO A 4 0.57 -3.18 10.29
CA PRO A 4 -0.78 -3.02 9.73
C PRO A 4 -1.03 -3.83 8.45
N CYS A 5 0.03 -4.16 7.70
CA CYS A 5 -0.10 -4.89 6.44
C CYS A 5 -0.52 -6.36 6.60
N GLY A 6 -0.68 -6.84 7.83
CA GLY A 6 -1.09 -8.20 8.11
C GLY A 6 0.02 -9.24 8.10
N ALA A 7 1.25 -8.85 7.79
CA ALA A 7 2.38 -9.78 7.87
C ALA A 7 2.68 -10.09 9.34
N ALA A 8 3.17 -11.32 9.59
CA ALA A 8 3.55 -11.75 10.93
C ALA A 8 4.91 -11.14 11.31
N ALA A 9 4.97 -9.82 11.41
CA ALA A 9 6.20 -9.07 11.66
C ALA A 9 5.87 -7.81 12.43
N ASP A 10 6.88 -7.26 13.12
CA ASP A 10 6.75 -5.99 13.82
C ASP A 10 6.85 -4.84 12.83
N PHE A 11 6.00 -3.81 13.01
CA PHE A 11 5.99 -2.64 12.13
C PHE A 11 7.38 -2.02 12.00
N GLY A 12 8.08 -1.84 13.11
CA GLY A 12 9.41 -1.21 13.13
C GLY A 12 10.47 -1.96 12.34
N GLU A 13 10.28 -3.25 12.12
CA GLU A 13 11.22 -4.10 11.38
C GLU A 13 10.72 -4.46 9.99
N HIS A 14 9.50 -4.10 9.65
CA HIS A 14 8.86 -4.53 8.41
C HIS A 14 8.55 -3.35 7.48
N CYS A 15 7.45 -2.65 7.71
CA CYS A 15 7.05 -1.55 6.81
C CYS A 15 7.68 -0.20 7.18
N GLU A 16 8.00 0.03 8.45
CA GLU A 16 8.55 1.32 8.85
C GLU A 16 9.84 1.70 8.12
N PRO A 17 10.80 0.79 7.91
CA PRO A 17 12.01 1.16 7.16
C PRO A 17 11.69 1.67 5.74
N LEU A 18 10.64 1.13 5.11
CA LEU A 18 10.25 1.58 3.78
C LEU A 18 9.62 2.97 3.82
N LEU A 19 8.83 3.27 4.86
CA LEU A 19 8.31 4.61 5.06
C LEU A 19 9.43 5.62 5.27
N ASP A 20 10.54 5.18 5.87
CA ASP A 20 11.72 6.02 6.08
C ASP A 20 12.62 6.14 4.85
N GLY A 21 12.27 5.47 3.75
CA GLY A 21 12.98 5.64 2.48
C GLY A 21 13.76 4.44 1.98
N MET A 22 13.78 3.33 2.72
CA MET A 22 14.46 2.12 2.25
C MET A 22 13.73 1.54 1.05
N PRO A 23 14.43 1.12 -0.02
CA PRO A 23 13.77 0.51 -1.16
C PRO A 23 13.19 -0.86 -0.79
N ALA A 24 12.03 -1.17 -1.34
CA ALA A 24 11.41 -2.48 -1.18
C ALA A 24 12.16 -3.52 -2.02
N ALA A 25 12.32 -4.72 -1.48
CA ALA A 25 13.02 -5.80 -2.19
C ALA A 25 12.14 -6.40 -3.30
N THR A 26 10.81 -6.39 -3.11
CA THR A 26 9.87 -7.00 -4.06
C THR A 26 8.66 -6.10 -4.26
N ALA A 27 7.90 -6.36 -5.34
CA ALA A 27 6.65 -5.65 -5.59
C ALA A 27 5.66 -5.88 -4.45
N GLU A 28 5.56 -7.11 -3.93
CA GLU A 28 4.67 -7.40 -2.81
C GLU A 28 5.07 -6.61 -1.56
N SER A 29 6.36 -6.53 -1.27
CA SER A 29 6.84 -5.75 -0.12
C SER A 29 6.48 -4.28 -0.27
N LEU A 30 6.61 -3.73 -1.48
CA LEU A 30 6.19 -2.36 -1.73
C LEU A 30 4.68 -2.20 -1.53
N MET A 31 3.89 -3.11 -2.08
CA MET A 31 2.43 -3.05 -1.95
C MET A 31 2.03 -3.06 -0.47
N ARG A 32 2.60 -3.95 0.33
CA ARG A 32 2.30 -4.02 1.76
C ARG A 32 2.67 -2.72 2.49
N SER A 33 3.82 -2.12 2.14
CA SER A 33 4.24 -0.86 2.76
C SER A 33 3.33 0.30 2.35
N ARG A 34 2.80 0.28 1.14
CA ARG A 34 1.86 1.31 0.69
C ARG A 34 0.54 1.20 1.44
N TYR A 35 0.04 -0.01 1.67
CA TYR A 35 -1.14 -0.21 2.51
C TYR A 35 -0.91 0.34 3.92
N THR A 36 0.21 -0.03 4.53
CA THR A 36 0.58 0.49 5.85
C THR A 36 0.65 2.02 5.84
N ALA A 37 1.18 2.60 4.75
CA ALA A 37 1.23 4.04 4.61
C ALA A 37 -0.17 4.67 4.57
N TYR A 38 -1.14 4.05 3.90
CA TYR A 38 -2.52 4.55 3.93
C TYR A 38 -3.12 4.49 5.34
N VAL A 39 -2.82 3.43 6.10
CA VAL A 39 -3.25 3.35 7.51
C VAL A 39 -2.62 4.48 8.33
N ARG A 40 -1.32 4.66 8.20
CA ARG A 40 -0.57 5.68 8.95
C ARG A 40 -0.92 7.11 8.53
N LEU A 41 -1.29 7.30 7.26
CA LEU A 41 -1.73 8.59 6.74
C LEU A 41 -2.95 9.09 7.51
N GLN A 42 -3.89 8.20 7.81
CA GLN A 42 -5.07 8.52 8.61
C GLN A 42 -4.71 8.90 10.05
N GLN A 43 -3.56 8.47 10.52
CA GLN A 43 -3.07 8.73 11.86
C GLN A 43 -2.18 9.97 11.94
N GLY A 44 -2.01 10.68 10.81
CA GLY A 44 -1.20 11.91 10.78
C GLY A 44 0.29 11.72 10.63
N ASP A 45 0.74 10.54 10.18
CA ASP A 45 2.17 10.28 9.97
C ASP A 45 2.63 10.93 8.66
N ALA A 46 3.45 11.97 8.77
CA ALA A 46 3.91 12.73 7.60
C ALA A 46 4.74 11.88 6.62
N ARG A 47 5.42 10.84 7.10
CA ARG A 47 6.20 9.96 6.24
C ARG A 47 5.32 9.18 5.28
N ALA A 48 4.06 8.94 5.66
CA ALA A 48 3.14 8.13 4.85
C ALA A 48 2.82 8.78 3.52
N ALA A 49 2.47 10.07 3.53
CA ALA A 49 2.18 10.79 2.29
C ALA A 49 3.40 10.81 1.36
N ASP A 50 4.57 11.07 1.92
CA ASP A 50 5.83 11.08 1.20
C ASP A 50 6.12 9.72 0.55
N HIS A 51 5.98 8.65 1.33
CA HIS A 51 6.24 7.30 0.83
C HIS A 51 5.28 6.95 -0.31
N LEU A 52 4.00 7.23 -0.15
CA LEU A 52 3.00 6.96 -1.18
C LEU A 52 3.32 7.72 -2.47
N TRP A 53 3.66 8.99 -2.36
CA TRP A 53 3.95 9.81 -3.53
C TRP A 53 5.24 9.39 -4.24
N ARG A 54 6.32 9.17 -3.49
CA ARG A 54 7.61 8.76 -4.04
C ARG A 54 7.56 7.38 -4.70
N SER A 55 6.76 6.47 -4.14
CA SER A 55 6.63 5.10 -4.64
C SER A 55 5.56 4.95 -5.72
N TRP A 56 5.01 6.04 -6.20
CA TRP A 56 4.02 6.06 -7.28
C TRP A 56 4.71 6.50 -8.56
N HIS A 57 4.47 5.79 -9.66
CA HIS A 57 5.12 6.11 -10.93
C HIS A 57 4.81 7.56 -11.34
N PRO A 58 5.81 8.36 -11.75
CA PRO A 58 5.59 9.78 -12.08
C PRO A 58 4.50 10.04 -13.12
N ARG A 59 4.27 9.12 -14.04
CA ARG A 59 3.26 9.29 -15.10
C ARG A 59 1.84 9.11 -14.61
N THR A 60 1.66 8.43 -13.49
CA THR A 60 0.31 8.09 -13.00
C THR A 60 0.00 8.69 -11.63
N ARG A 61 1.01 9.21 -10.92
CA ARG A 61 0.79 9.71 -9.57
C ARG A 61 0.00 11.02 -9.55
N PRO A 62 -0.83 11.22 -8.52
CA PRO A 62 -1.53 12.50 -8.33
C PRO A 62 -0.56 13.59 -7.89
N ALA A 63 -1.03 14.85 -7.93
CA ALA A 63 -0.23 15.98 -7.46
C ALA A 63 0.07 15.87 -5.96
N THR A 64 -0.93 15.45 -5.17
CA THR A 64 -0.80 15.29 -3.72
C THR A 64 -1.50 14.01 -3.28
N VAL A 65 -1.08 13.47 -2.13
CA VAL A 65 -1.70 12.31 -1.50
C VAL A 65 -2.31 12.78 -0.17
N GLU A 66 -3.61 12.57 -0.02
CA GLU A 66 -4.35 13.00 1.16
C GLU A 66 -5.17 11.85 1.75
N PRO A 67 -5.42 11.85 3.07
CA PRO A 67 -6.26 10.82 3.67
C PRO A 67 -7.71 10.97 3.25
N SER A 68 -8.45 9.85 3.20
CA SER A 68 -9.89 9.85 2.94
C SER A 68 -10.62 10.14 4.24
N PRO A 69 -11.33 11.28 4.36
CA PRO A 69 -11.98 11.64 5.62
C PRO A 69 -13.00 10.58 6.06
N GLY A 70 -12.96 10.26 7.35
CA GLY A 70 -13.95 9.36 7.95
C GLY A 70 -13.80 7.89 7.59
N MET A 71 -12.79 7.52 6.83
CA MET A 71 -12.56 6.14 6.43
C MET A 71 -11.36 5.55 7.19
N ARG A 72 -11.46 4.28 7.54
CA ARG A 72 -10.38 3.54 8.20
C ARG A 72 -10.12 2.25 7.45
N TRP A 73 -8.85 1.92 7.22
CA TRP A 73 -8.47 0.62 6.67
C TRP A 73 -8.44 -0.41 7.81
N THR A 74 -9.06 -1.56 7.60
CA THR A 74 -9.24 -2.56 8.66
C THR A 74 -8.58 -3.90 8.39
N GLY A 75 -8.01 -4.10 7.22
CA GLY A 75 -7.28 -5.34 6.93
C GLY A 75 -6.83 -5.44 5.50
N LEU A 76 -5.76 -6.20 5.31
CA LEU A 76 -5.18 -6.46 4.00
C LEU A 76 -5.00 -7.96 3.83
N ASP A 77 -5.42 -8.47 2.68
CA ASP A 77 -5.25 -9.87 2.30
C ASP A 77 -4.62 -9.90 0.91
N VAL A 78 -3.35 -10.27 0.84
CA VAL A 78 -2.65 -10.44 -0.43
C VAL A 78 -3.00 -11.81 -0.99
N ARG A 79 -3.64 -11.82 -2.15
CA ARG A 79 -4.15 -13.05 -2.79
C ARG A 79 -3.10 -13.73 -3.64
N SER A 80 -2.33 -12.96 -4.41
CA SER A 80 -1.29 -13.52 -5.27
C SER A 80 -0.28 -12.45 -5.63
N ALA A 81 0.92 -12.91 -6.01
CA ALA A 81 1.96 -12.06 -6.54
C ALA A 81 2.58 -12.78 -7.74
N GLU A 82 2.61 -12.11 -8.90
CA GLU A 82 3.21 -12.66 -10.12
C GLU A 82 4.43 -11.82 -10.45
N ALA A 83 5.58 -12.49 -10.64
CA ALA A 83 6.86 -11.81 -10.84
C ALA A 83 7.11 -10.82 -9.68
N GLY A 84 7.87 -9.76 -9.91
CA GLY A 84 8.12 -8.74 -8.88
C GLY A 84 9.20 -9.11 -7.89
N GLY A 85 9.98 -10.13 -8.15
CA GLY A 85 11.11 -10.52 -7.32
C GLY A 85 12.38 -9.74 -7.65
N GLU A 86 13.48 -10.10 -7.00
CA GLU A 86 14.74 -9.35 -7.11
C GLU A 86 15.28 -9.20 -8.53
N GLY A 87 15.10 -10.20 -9.39
CA GLY A 87 15.58 -10.15 -10.77
C GLY A 87 14.58 -9.61 -11.78
N ASP A 88 13.40 -9.18 -11.33
CA ASP A 88 12.32 -8.78 -12.22
C ASP A 88 12.24 -7.27 -12.36
N ASP A 89 11.74 -6.80 -13.50
CA ASP A 89 11.52 -5.38 -13.75
C ASP A 89 10.04 -4.99 -13.62
N VAL A 90 9.16 -5.97 -13.62
CA VAL A 90 7.71 -5.76 -13.46
C VAL A 90 7.15 -6.79 -12.51
N GLY A 91 6.02 -6.48 -11.91
CA GLY A 91 5.31 -7.42 -11.04
C GLY A 91 3.85 -7.03 -10.91
N VAL A 92 3.03 -8.01 -10.52
CA VAL A 92 1.60 -7.80 -10.31
C VAL A 92 1.24 -8.39 -8.96
N VAL A 93 0.48 -7.63 -8.17
CA VAL A 93 -0.01 -8.09 -6.86
C VAL A 93 -1.51 -7.95 -6.82
N GLU A 94 -2.19 -9.04 -6.53
CA GLU A 94 -3.65 -9.03 -6.33
C GLU A 94 -3.93 -9.07 -4.84
N PHE A 95 -4.84 -8.19 -4.38
CA PHE A 95 -5.13 -8.08 -2.96
C PHE A 95 -6.54 -7.62 -2.70
N VAL A 96 -6.99 -7.83 -1.47
CA VAL A 96 -8.24 -7.29 -0.94
C VAL A 96 -7.90 -6.40 0.24
N ALA A 97 -8.33 -5.15 0.21
CA ALA A 97 -8.17 -4.21 1.32
C ALA A 97 -9.54 -3.86 1.87
N ARG A 98 -9.74 -4.06 3.17
CA ARG A 98 -11.02 -3.82 3.83
C ARG A 98 -11.03 -2.46 4.50
N TRP A 99 -12.20 -1.84 4.53
CA TRP A 99 -12.35 -0.52 5.11
C TRP A 99 -13.67 -0.39 5.85
N GLU A 100 -13.72 0.60 6.74
CA GLU A 100 -14.94 1.02 7.44
C GLU A 100 -15.03 2.53 7.42
N SER A 101 -16.26 3.05 7.47
CA SER A 101 -16.50 4.49 7.61
C SER A 101 -17.74 4.71 8.47
N GLY A 102 -17.84 5.91 9.05
CA GLY A 102 -18.98 6.29 9.89
C GLY A 102 -18.92 5.67 11.28
N GLN A 103 -19.99 5.89 12.03
CA GLN A 103 -20.12 5.41 13.42
C GLN A 103 -21.56 4.99 13.70
N GLY A 104 -21.72 4.02 14.63
CA GLY A 104 -23.01 3.57 15.07
C GLY A 104 -23.83 3.00 13.92
N ARG A 105 -25.10 3.45 13.82
CA ARG A 105 -26.02 2.99 12.77
C ARG A 105 -25.65 3.54 11.38
N HIS A 106 -24.75 4.51 11.30
CA HIS A 106 -24.28 5.05 10.04
C HIS A 106 -22.96 4.41 9.61
N ARG A 107 -22.52 3.35 10.29
CA ARG A 107 -21.32 2.64 9.94
C ARG A 107 -21.52 1.91 8.62
N GLN A 108 -20.55 2.06 7.73
CA GLN A 108 -20.48 1.32 6.49
C GLN A 108 -19.16 0.58 6.45
N SER A 109 -19.13 -0.52 5.72
CA SER A 109 -17.90 -1.26 5.52
C SER A 109 -17.88 -1.82 4.11
N GLY A 110 -16.70 -2.08 3.61
CA GLY A 110 -16.53 -2.64 2.28
C GLY A 110 -15.13 -3.17 2.08
N ALA A 111 -14.87 -3.57 0.85
CA ALA A 111 -13.57 -4.07 0.46
C ALA A 111 -13.26 -3.63 -0.96
N ILE A 112 -11.97 -3.33 -1.19
CA ILE A 112 -11.44 -3.09 -2.52
C ILE A 112 -10.69 -4.35 -2.92
N HIS A 113 -11.08 -4.96 -4.03
CA HIS A 113 -10.37 -6.09 -4.61
C HIS A 113 -9.67 -5.58 -5.87
N GLU A 114 -8.36 -5.60 -5.87
CA GLU A 114 -7.58 -4.92 -6.89
C GLU A 114 -6.41 -5.78 -7.35
N ARG A 115 -6.06 -5.61 -8.62
CA ARG A 115 -4.86 -6.18 -9.22
C ARG A 115 -3.98 -5.01 -9.63
N SER A 116 -2.85 -4.86 -8.96
CA SER A 116 -1.97 -3.71 -9.13
C SER A 116 -0.71 -4.08 -9.89
N GLU A 117 -0.29 -3.20 -10.79
CA GLU A 117 0.94 -3.34 -11.55
C GLU A 117 2.04 -2.50 -10.93
N PHE A 118 3.23 -3.10 -10.84
CA PHE A 118 4.42 -2.46 -10.32
C PHE A 118 5.55 -2.57 -11.35
N ALA A 119 6.45 -1.60 -11.33
CA ALA A 119 7.60 -1.59 -12.22
C ALA A 119 8.83 -1.15 -11.45
N ARG A 120 10.01 -1.52 -11.94
CA ARG A 120 11.27 -1.05 -11.39
C ARG A 120 11.70 0.18 -12.16
N ARG A 121 11.99 1.26 -11.43
CA ARG A 121 12.42 2.52 -12.01
C ARG A 121 13.60 3.04 -11.21
N GLY A 122 14.75 3.19 -11.86
CA GLY A 122 15.96 3.61 -11.18
C GLY A 122 16.38 2.65 -10.06
N GLY A 123 16.12 1.36 -10.25
CA GLY A 123 16.43 0.33 -9.25
C GLY A 123 15.42 0.19 -8.13
N ARG A 124 14.33 0.98 -8.13
CA ARG A 124 13.33 0.96 -7.07
C ARG A 124 11.99 0.54 -7.62
N TRP A 125 11.26 -0.26 -6.85
CA TRP A 125 9.88 -0.62 -7.19
C TRP A 125 8.97 0.59 -7.02
N VAL A 126 8.08 0.80 -8.00
CA VAL A 126 7.04 1.83 -7.92
C VAL A 126 5.70 1.23 -8.34
N TYR A 127 4.62 1.76 -7.74
CA TYR A 127 3.27 1.43 -8.14
C TYR A 127 2.93 2.18 -9.42
N VAL A 128 2.37 1.47 -10.40
CA VAL A 128 2.00 2.06 -11.69
C VAL A 128 0.50 2.33 -11.75
N ARG A 129 -0.30 1.28 -11.57
CA ARG A 129 -1.76 1.40 -11.62
C ARG A 129 -2.40 0.15 -11.04
N GLY A 130 -3.70 0.24 -10.73
CA GLY A 130 -4.47 -0.89 -10.28
C GLY A 130 -5.78 -1.02 -11.04
N ASP A 131 -6.21 -2.25 -11.27
CA ASP A 131 -7.50 -2.57 -11.85
C ASP A 131 -8.40 -3.11 -10.75
N ASP A 132 -9.61 -2.55 -10.65
CA ASP A 132 -10.62 -2.99 -9.70
C ASP A 132 -11.26 -4.26 -10.24
N LEU A 133 -11.23 -5.33 -9.46
CA LEU A 133 -11.77 -6.64 -9.86
C LEU A 133 -13.19 -6.87 -9.36
N ALA A 134 -13.75 -5.93 -8.63
CA ALA A 134 -15.11 -5.93 -8.10
C ALA A 134 -15.80 -7.27 -8.01
#